data_123d65c4e80bbeec8021ba5bc2657925
#
_entry.id   123d65c4e80bbeec8021ba5bc2657925
#
_cell.length_a   1.000
_cell.length_b   1.000
_cell.length_c   1.000
_cell.angle_alpha   90.00
_cell.angle_beta   90.00
_cell.angle_gamma   90.00
#
_symmetry.space_group_name_H-M   'P 1'
#
loop_
_entity.id
_entity.type
_entity.pdbx_description
1 polymer ?
#
loop_
_entity_poly.entity_id
_entity_poly.type
_entity_poly.pdbx_seq_one_letter_code
_entity_poly.pdbx_strand_id
1 'polypeptide(L)'
;MRRALIDRYGIPADRIVIEPHARHTTTNMRNAARLLIAMGAPLTQDTLVISNPVQSAAIGSPEFVARNKRELGYAPGTAGKRLSPTALEWRPATAAARIDPRDPLDP
;
A
#
# COMPACT_ATOMS: atom_id res chain seq x y z
N MET A 1 -12.71 -6.72 -8.76
CA MET A 1 -12.96 -5.54 -7.88
C MET A 1 -13.20 -4.24 -8.66
N ARG A 2 -12.38 -3.95 -9.66
CA ARG A 2 -12.53 -2.72 -10.46
C ARG A 2 -13.94 -2.57 -11.04
N ARG A 3 -14.46 -3.62 -11.66
CA ARG A 3 -15.81 -3.59 -12.25
C ARG A 3 -16.89 -3.32 -11.19
N ALA A 4 -16.75 -3.90 -9.99
CA ALA A 4 -17.70 -3.66 -8.92
C ALA A 4 -17.69 -2.21 -8.45
N LEU A 5 -16.51 -1.58 -8.39
CA LEU A 5 -16.41 -0.17 -8.01
C LEU A 5 -17.11 0.73 -9.06
N ILE A 6 -16.97 0.41 -10.32
CA ILE A 6 -17.62 1.16 -11.40
C ILE A 6 -19.13 0.90 -11.41
N ASP A 7 -19.52 -0.38 -11.44
CA ASP A 7 -20.91 -0.78 -11.71
C ASP A 7 -21.81 -0.60 -10.48
N ARG A 8 -21.30 -0.90 -9.26
CA ARG A 8 -22.12 -0.85 -8.05
C ARG A 8 -22.04 0.47 -7.32
N TYR A 9 -20.89 1.13 -7.33
CA TYR A 9 -20.63 2.33 -6.54
C TYR A 9 -20.43 3.59 -7.37
N GLY A 10 -20.50 3.47 -8.71
CA GLY A 10 -20.42 4.62 -9.60
C GLY A 10 -19.08 5.35 -9.62
N ILE A 11 -17.99 4.68 -9.23
CA ILE A 11 -16.67 5.29 -9.23
C ILE A 11 -16.17 5.40 -10.67
N PRO A 12 -15.76 6.62 -11.14
CA PRO A 12 -15.24 6.77 -12.49
C PRO A 12 -14.02 5.89 -12.73
N ALA A 13 -13.95 5.28 -13.92
CA ALA A 13 -12.86 4.36 -14.27
C ALA A 13 -11.49 5.05 -14.23
N ASP A 14 -11.40 6.33 -14.54
CA ASP A 14 -10.17 7.11 -14.51
C ASP A 14 -9.67 7.42 -13.08
N ARG A 15 -10.47 7.11 -12.07
CA ARG A 15 -10.11 7.23 -10.66
C ARG A 15 -9.66 5.92 -10.04
N ILE A 16 -9.54 4.88 -10.83
CA ILE A 16 -9.13 3.54 -10.39
C ILE A 16 -7.82 3.19 -11.05
N VAL A 17 -6.80 2.92 -10.23
CA VAL A 17 -5.51 2.44 -10.70
C VAL A 17 -5.30 1.04 -10.14
N ILE A 18 -4.92 0.10 -11.02
CA ILE A 18 -4.65 -1.28 -10.64
C ILE A 18 -3.15 -1.47 -10.54
N GLU A 19 -2.69 -2.10 -9.45
CA GLU A 19 -1.33 -2.56 -9.29
C GLU A 19 -1.35 -4.10 -9.42
N PRO A 20 -0.93 -4.67 -10.58
CA PRO A 20 -1.07 -6.10 -10.84
C PRO A 20 0.15 -6.94 -10.51
N HIS A 21 1.26 -6.34 -10.06
CA HIS A 21 2.55 -7.03 -9.95
C HIS A 21 2.89 -7.51 -8.54
N ALA A 22 2.17 -7.06 -7.52
CA ALA A 22 2.47 -7.43 -6.14
C ALA A 22 2.21 -8.92 -5.90
N ARG A 23 3.11 -9.57 -5.15
CA ARG A 23 3.01 -10.99 -4.80
C ARG A 23 2.70 -11.21 -3.32
N HIS A 24 3.06 -10.26 -2.47
CA HIS A 24 2.89 -10.34 -1.01
C HIS A 24 2.35 -9.03 -0.48
N THR A 25 1.90 -9.01 0.77
CA THR A 25 1.40 -7.79 1.40
C THR A 25 2.47 -6.69 1.44
N THR A 26 3.72 -7.05 1.71
CA THR A 26 4.84 -6.11 1.71
C THR A 26 5.02 -5.45 0.35
N THR A 27 4.99 -6.22 -0.73
CA THR A 27 5.11 -5.68 -2.09
C THR A 27 3.87 -4.92 -2.52
N ASN A 28 2.67 -5.28 -2.03
CA ASN A 28 1.45 -4.50 -2.23
C ASN A 28 1.63 -3.09 -1.68
N MET A 29 2.08 -2.96 -0.44
CA MET A 29 2.26 -1.66 0.19
C MET A 29 3.38 -0.85 -0.48
N ARG A 30 4.49 -1.51 -0.84
CA ARG A 30 5.58 -0.88 -1.58
C ARG A 30 5.10 -0.34 -2.93
N ASN A 31 4.41 -1.17 -3.70
CA ASN A 31 3.98 -0.80 -5.05
C ASN A 31 2.90 0.28 -5.01
N ALA A 32 2.01 0.24 -4.02
CA ALA A 32 1.04 1.31 -3.80
C ALA A 32 1.73 2.64 -3.51
N ALA A 33 2.75 2.64 -2.65
CA ALA A 33 3.54 3.83 -2.36
C ALA A 33 4.23 4.36 -3.62
N ARG A 34 4.79 3.48 -4.45
CA ARG A 34 5.43 3.86 -5.72
C ARG A 34 4.45 4.52 -6.69
N LEU A 35 3.24 3.97 -6.80
CA LEU A 35 2.20 4.56 -7.64
C LEU A 35 1.80 5.94 -7.15
N LEU A 36 1.62 6.10 -5.85
CA LEU A 36 1.27 7.40 -5.25
C LEU A 36 2.36 8.43 -5.53
N ILE A 37 3.62 8.06 -5.39
CA ILE A 37 4.76 8.93 -5.68
C ILE A 37 4.77 9.32 -7.17
N ALA A 38 4.60 8.34 -8.06
CA ALA A 38 4.58 8.57 -9.50
C ALA A 38 3.42 9.46 -9.95
N MET A 39 2.30 9.39 -9.25
CA MET A 39 1.12 10.22 -9.51
C MET A 39 1.23 11.63 -8.91
N GLY A 40 2.31 11.94 -8.20
CA GLY A 40 2.52 13.24 -7.56
C GLY A 40 1.70 13.46 -6.31
N ALA A 41 1.22 12.39 -5.66
CA ALA A 41 0.46 12.52 -4.41
C ALA A 41 1.35 13.10 -3.30
N PRO A 42 0.83 14.02 -2.47
CA PRO A 42 1.61 14.58 -1.36
C PRO A 42 1.97 13.50 -0.34
N LEU A 43 3.26 13.35 -0.03
CA LEU A 43 3.73 12.35 0.94
C LEU A 43 3.46 12.75 2.39
N THR A 44 3.01 13.98 2.61
CA THR A 44 2.58 14.45 3.93
C THR A 44 1.13 14.09 4.23
N GLN A 45 0.41 13.54 3.25
CA GLN A 45 -0.99 13.17 3.38
C GLN A 45 -1.12 11.68 3.65
N ASP A 46 -1.98 11.32 4.62
CA ASP A 46 -2.29 9.93 4.89
C ASP A 46 -3.23 9.38 3.81
N THR A 47 -3.02 8.12 3.46
CA THR A 47 -3.93 7.36 2.61
C THR A 47 -4.75 6.42 3.48
N LEU A 48 -5.81 5.87 2.92
CA LEU A 48 -6.66 4.92 3.61
C LEU A 48 -6.44 3.53 3.03
N VAL A 49 -6.01 2.60 3.87
CA VAL A 49 -5.86 1.19 3.50
C VAL A 49 -7.09 0.44 3.98
N ILE A 50 -7.80 -0.18 3.04
CA ILE A 50 -9.00 -0.96 3.32
C ILE A 50 -8.73 -2.41 2.93
N SER A 51 -8.96 -3.32 3.87
CA SER A 51 -8.76 -4.76 3.65
C SER A 51 -9.63 -5.55 4.63
N ASN A 52 -9.55 -6.90 4.56
CA ASN A 52 -10.27 -7.72 5.56
C ASN A 52 -9.68 -7.50 6.96
N PRO A 53 -10.42 -7.84 8.04
CA PRO A 53 -9.97 -7.54 9.41
C PRO A 53 -8.64 -8.18 9.78
N VAL A 54 -8.38 -9.40 9.32
CA VAL A 54 -7.13 -10.12 9.63
C VAL A 54 -5.94 -9.42 8.99
N GLN A 55 -6.05 -9.09 7.72
CA GLN A 55 -4.98 -8.41 6.98
C GLN A 55 -4.78 -6.98 7.47
N SER A 56 -5.85 -6.28 7.78
CA SER A 56 -5.77 -4.92 8.31
C SER A 56 -5.04 -4.89 9.66
N ALA A 57 -5.36 -5.84 10.56
CA ALA A 57 -4.67 -5.98 11.83
C ALA A 57 -3.17 -6.26 11.63
N ALA A 58 -2.83 -7.13 10.68
CA ALA A 58 -1.44 -7.45 10.37
C ALA A 58 -0.67 -6.23 9.86
N ILE A 59 -1.24 -5.45 8.94
CA ILE A 59 -0.61 -4.25 8.39
C ILE A 59 -0.36 -3.20 9.48
N GLY A 60 -1.27 -3.08 10.44
CA GLY A 60 -1.14 -2.14 11.55
C GLY A 60 -0.25 -2.60 12.69
N SER A 61 0.33 -3.80 12.62
CA SER A 61 1.10 -4.38 13.72
C SER A 61 2.60 -4.01 13.62
N PRO A 62 3.33 -4.02 14.78
CA PRO A 62 4.78 -3.83 14.76
C PRO A 62 5.52 -4.93 13.99
N GLU A 63 4.98 -6.14 13.96
CA GLU A 63 5.55 -7.27 13.23
C GLU A 63 5.61 -7.00 11.73
N PHE A 64 4.68 -6.21 11.20
CA PHE A 64 4.68 -5.84 9.79
C PHE A 64 5.88 -4.95 9.44
N VAL A 65 6.26 -4.03 10.32
CA VAL A 65 7.45 -3.20 10.14
C VAL A 65 8.69 -4.08 10.05
N ALA A 66 8.81 -5.05 10.95
CA ALA A 66 9.93 -5.99 10.95
C ALA A 66 9.95 -6.84 9.69
N ARG A 67 8.78 -7.30 9.23
CA ARG A 67 8.64 -8.06 7.99
C ARG A 67 9.05 -7.23 6.77
N ASN A 68 8.64 -5.96 6.70
CA ASN A 68 9.03 -5.06 5.64
C ASN A 68 10.56 -4.93 5.56
N LYS A 69 11.21 -4.71 6.69
CA LYS A 69 12.67 -4.59 6.75
C LYS A 69 13.36 -5.87 6.33
N ARG A 70 12.80 -7.02 6.69
CA ARG A 70 13.36 -8.33 6.33
C ARG A 70 13.19 -8.63 4.84
N GLU A 71 12.03 -8.33 4.26
CA GLU A 71 11.72 -8.68 2.87
C GLU A 71 12.13 -7.59 1.88
N LEU A 72 12.05 -6.33 2.25
CA LEU A 72 12.29 -5.20 1.35
C LEU A 72 13.56 -4.41 1.71
N GLY A 73 14.09 -4.58 2.92
CA GLY A 73 15.21 -3.80 3.43
C GLY A 73 14.81 -2.43 3.99
N TYR A 74 13.53 -2.06 3.94
CA TYR A 74 13.02 -0.80 4.44
C TYR A 74 11.51 -0.89 4.66
N ALA A 75 10.94 0.09 5.36
CA ALA A 75 9.49 0.22 5.50
C ALA A 75 8.95 1.14 4.39
N PRO A 76 8.02 0.66 3.53
CA PRO A 76 7.49 1.47 2.42
C PRO A 76 6.53 2.57 2.89
N GLY A 77 6.13 2.54 4.14
CA GLY A 77 5.26 3.54 4.75
C GLY A 77 5.06 3.27 6.23
N THR A 78 4.25 4.10 6.86
CA THR A 78 3.98 4.04 8.30
C THR A 78 2.48 4.00 8.54
N ALA A 79 2.01 3.03 9.35
CA ALA A 79 0.63 2.95 9.78
C ALA A 79 0.31 4.10 10.72
N GLY A 80 -0.84 4.74 10.49
CA GLY A 80 -1.35 5.82 11.32
C GLY A 80 -2.55 5.39 12.15
N LYS A 81 -3.58 6.22 12.18
CA LYS A 81 -4.77 5.99 12.99
C LYS A 81 -5.63 4.86 12.43
N ARG A 82 -6.08 3.98 13.30
CA ARG A 82 -7.08 2.97 12.94
C ARG A 82 -8.47 3.58 13.02
N LEU A 83 -9.22 3.47 11.91
CA LEU A 83 -10.57 4.00 11.82
C LEU A 83 -11.64 2.93 12.08
N SER A 84 -11.34 1.68 11.70
CA SER A 84 -12.24 0.54 11.90
C SER A 84 -11.43 -0.76 11.82
N PRO A 85 -12.04 -1.93 12.09
CA PRO A 85 -11.33 -3.21 11.91
C PRO A 85 -10.82 -3.46 10.49
N THR A 86 -11.36 -2.77 9.48
CA THR A 86 -10.99 -2.94 8.07
C THR A 86 -10.35 -1.73 7.45
N ALA A 87 -10.21 -0.62 8.19
CA ALA A 87 -9.70 0.64 7.65
C ALA A 87 -8.61 1.24 8.54
N LEU A 88 -7.48 1.57 7.93
CA LEU A 88 -6.30 2.06 8.61
C LEU A 88 -5.66 3.18 7.79
N GLU A 89 -5.33 4.29 8.43
CA GLU A 89 -4.55 5.34 7.79
C GLU A 89 -3.10 4.88 7.62
N TRP A 90 -2.49 5.25 6.50
CA TRP A 90 -1.14 4.85 6.16
C TRP A 90 -0.47 5.95 5.35
N ARG A 91 0.78 6.25 5.70
CA ARG A 91 1.57 7.28 5.02
C ARG A 91 2.71 6.65 4.25
N PRO A 92 2.75 6.80 2.92
CA PRO A 92 3.85 6.25 2.12
C PRO A 92 5.17 6.95 2.44
N ALA A 93 6.27 6.20 2.31
CA ALA A 93 7.62 6.71 2.51
C ALA A 93 8.32 6.92 1.17
N THR A 94 9.13 7.96 1.06
CA THR A 94 9.92 8.24 -0.16
C THR A 94 10.87 7.11 -0.51
N ALA A 95 11.33 6.34 0.48
CA ALA A 95 12.19 5.19 0.26
C ALA A 95 11.57 4.15 -0.68
N ALA A 96 10.24 4.09 -0.75
CA ALA A 96 9.54 3.17 -1.65
C ALA A 96 9.77 3.46 -3.13
N ALA A 97 10.20 4.66 -3.48
CA ALA A 97 10.53 5.02 -4.86
C ALA A 97 11.85 4.41 -5.35
N ARG A 98 12.70 3.92 -4.44
CA ARG A 98 13.98 3.32 -4.81
C ARG A 98 13.75 1.93 -5.38
N ILE A 99 14.41 1.65 -6.50
CA ILE A 99 14.40 0.34 -7.13
C ILE A 99 15.76 -0.30 -6.88
N ASP A 100 15.77 -1.50 -6.29
CA ASP A 100 16.99 -2.28 -6.10
C ASP A 100 16.99 -3.43 -7.09
N PRO A 101 17.84 -3.39 -8.13
CA PRO A 101 17.87 -4.46 -9.13
C PRO A 101 18.37 -5.79 -8.58
N ARG A 102 18.93 -5.81 -7.37
CA ARG A 102 19.39 -7.04 -6.73
C ARG A 102 18.27 -7.72 -5.93
N ASP A 103 17.19 -7.00 -5.65
CA ASP A 103 16.06 -7.54 -4.88
C ASP A 103 15.14 -8.28 -5.84
N PRO A 104 14.96 -9.62 -5.68
CA PRO A 104 14.08 -10.38 -6.57
C PRO A 104 12.62 -9.98 -6.47
N LEU A 105 12.23 -9.25 -5.41
CA LEU A 105 10.87 -8.73 -5.24
C LEU A 105 10.69 -7.36 -5.90
N ASP A 106 11.77 -6.75 -6.37
CA ASP A 106 11.71 -5.47 -7.07
C ASP A 106 11.48 -5.73 -8.56
N PRO A 107 10.37 -5.26 -9.12
CA PRO A 107 10.09 -5.44 -10.53
C PRO A 107 10.98 -4.60 -11.43
#